data_1d9595ac2db7382930de79ac58e54451
#
_entry.id   1d9595ac2db7382930de79ac58e54451
#
_cell.length_a   1.000
_cell.length_b   1.000
_cell.length_c   1.000
_cell.angle_alpha   90.00
_cell.angle_beta   90.00
_cell.angle_gamma   90.00
#
_symmetry.space_group_name_H-M   'P 1'
#
loop_
_entity.id
_entity.type
_entity.pdbx_description
1 polymer ?
#
loop_
_entity_poly.entity_id
_entity_poly.type
_entity_poly.pdbx_seq_one_letter_code
_entity_poly.pdbx_strand_id
1 'polypeptide(L)'
;MRYYAIVSIAYVSVFGNRNLEMILLENRKSTDPVYFHIDVNNAFLSWEALYQMEELGRTEDIREQDAIIGGDISTRHGVVLAKSQSAKKYGIQTGEPVISAMKKCPGLVRYMPHHEYYRKQSGKLMELFRTYAPVVDQYSIDEAFLDMSGTYSLYGDPVTFAYRLKDEIRDTLGFTVNIGISSNRLLAEMASDFTKPDRVHTLFPDEIREKMWPLPVEDLFYVGKSTAAKLH
;
A
#
# COMPACT_ATOMS: atom_id res chain seq x y z
N MET A 1 12.43 -34.08 -17.08
CA MET A 1 11.31 -33.12 -16.96
C MET A 1 9.89 -33.72 -16.80
N ARG A 2 9.61 -34.96 -17.23
CA ARG A 2 8.26 -35.58 -17.05
C ARG A 2 7.98 -36.20 -15.67
N TYR A 3 8.99 -36.51 -14.88
CA TYR A 3 8.83 -37.14 -13.55
C TYR A 3 8.38 -36.17 -12.46
N TYR A 4 8.72 -34.86 -12.54
CA TYR A 4 8.32 -33.86 -11.55
C TYR A 4 6.84 -33.45 -11.67
N ALA A 5 6.27 -33.51 -12.86
CA ALA A 5 4.85 -33.17 -13.06
C ALA A 5 3.89 -34.22 -12.49
N ILE A 6 4.27 -35.51 -12.50
CA ILE A 6 3.43 -36.62 -12.04
C ILE A 6 3.40 -36.67 -10.49
N VAL A 7 4.52 -36.35 -9.84
CA VAL A 7 4.60 -36.29 -8.38
C VAL A 7 3.78 -35.11 -7.81
N SER A 8 3.77 -33.97 -8.50
CA SER A 8 2.93 -32.82 -8.10
C SER A 8 1.42 -33.12 -8.15
N ILE A 9 0.96 -33.82 -9.19
CA ILE A 9 -0.48 -34.12 -9.35
C ILE A 9 -0.96 -35.15 -8.30
N ALA A 10 -0.12 -36.14 -7.97
CA ALA A 10 -0.46 -37.14 -6.94
C ALA A 10 -0.49 -36.56 -5.52
N TYR A 11 0.32 -35.54 -5.23
CA TYR A 11 0.37 -34.90 -3.91
C TYR A 11 -0.84 -33.97 -3.64
N VAL A 12 -1.38 -33.32 -4.67
CA VAL A 12 -2.53 -32.41 -4.58
C VAL A 12 -3.81 -33.16 -4.17
N SER A 13 -3.95 -34.44 -4.55
CA SER A 13 -5.14 -35.24 -4.21
C SER A 13 -5.16 -35.80 -2.78
N VAL A 14 -4.03 -35.77 -2.07
CA VAL A 14 -3.87 -36.41 -0.75
C VAL A 14 -3.79 -35.38 0.40
N PHE A 15 -3.27 -34.20 0.16
CA PHE A 15 -2.97 -33.23 1.22
C PHE A 15 -3.50 -31.82 0.91
N GLY A 16 -4.65 -31.54 0.72
CA GLY A 16 -5.32 -30.25 0.54
C GLY A 16 -4.46 -28.97 0.32
N ASN A 17 -5.01 -27.97 -0.33
CA ASN A 17 -4.34 -26.73 -0.81
C ASN A 17 -3.37 -26.03 0.18
N ARG A 18 -3.56 -26.17 1.51
CA ARG A 18 -2.68 -25.52 2.50
C ARG A 18 -1.24 -26.04 2.52
N ASN A 19 -1.03 -27.31 2.20
CA ASN A 19 0.32 -27.89 2.19
C ASN A 19 1.11 -27.55 0.92
N LEU A 20 0.41 -27.27 -0.19
CA LEU A 20 1.07 -26.85 -1.43
C LEU A 20 1.65 -25.44 -1.34
N GLU A 21 0.92 -24.52 -0.71
CA GLU A 21 1.42 -23.16 -0.46
C GLU A 21 2.65 -23.19 0.47
N MET A 22 2.65 -24.04 1.49
CA MET A 22 3.83 -24.21 2.36
C MET A 22 5.02 -24.82 1.62
N ILE A 23 4.81 -25.84 0.77
CA ILE A 23 5.89 -26.48 -0.02
C ILE A 23 6.45 -25.53 -1.08
N LEU A 24 5.61 -24.70 -1.70
CA LEU A 24 6.05 -23.67 -2.67
C LEU A 24 6.83 -22.55 -1.97
N LEU A 25 6.47 -22.19 -0.74
CA LEU A 25 7.21 -21.24 0.08
C LEU A 25 8.58 -21.79 0.54
N GLU A 26 8.66 -23.06 0.93
CA GLU A 26 9.92 -23.71 1.34
C GLU A 26 10.92 -23.87 0.18
N ASN A 27 10.46 -23.91 -1.10
CA ASN A 27 11.33 -24.06 -2.26
C ASN A 27 11.90 -22.72 -2.78
N ARG A 28 11.52 -21.57 -2.25
CA ARG A 28 12.17 -20.30 -2.57
C ARG A 28 13.55 -20.28 -1.92
N LYS A 29 14.59 -20.34 -2.74
CA LYS A 29 15.98 -20.30 -2.28
C LYS A 29 16.20 -18.98 -1.54
N SER A 30 16.93 -19.03 -0.44
CA SER A 30 17.31 -17.84 0.36
C SER A 30 18.08 -16.77 -0.42
N THR A 31 18.45 -17.05 -1.66
CA THR A 31 19.18 -16.16 -2.58
C THR A 31 18.29 -15.50 -3.64
N ASP A 32 17.00 -15.85 -3.72
CA ASP A 32 16.12 -15.23 -4.72
C ASP A 32 15.87 -13.75 -4.36
N PRO A 33 15.79 -12.87 -5.37
CA PRO A 33 15.44 -11.47 -5.12
C PRO A 33 14.08 -11.34 -4.46
N VAL A 34 14.00 -10.49 -3.42
CA VAL A 34 12.75 -10.18 -2.73
C VAL A 34 12.64 -8.67 -2.57
N TYR A 35 11.63 -8.09 -3.17
CA TYR A 35 11.31 -6.67 -3.05
C TYR A 35 9.98 -6.49 -2.35
N PHE A 36 9.96 -5.57 -1.37
CA PHE A 36 8.72 -5.04 -0.83
C PHE A 36 8.47 -3.68 -1.47
N HIS A 37 7.24 -3.42 -1.89
CA HIS A 37 6.71 -2.09 -2.10
C HIS A 37 5.78 -1.77 -0.94
N ILE A 38 6.01 -0.65 -0.26
CA ILE A 38 5.23 -0.25 0.91
C ILE A 38 4.62 1.12 0.63
N ASP A 39 3.29 1.21 0.74
CA ASP A 39 2.48 2.40 0.47
C ASP A 39 1.61 2.74 1.68
N VAL A 40 1.66 3.98 2.16
CA VAL A 40 0.89 4.46 3.30
C VAL A 40 -0.57 4.66 2.92
N ASN A 41 -1.46 3.97 3.62
CA ASN A 41 -2.87 4.08 3.34
C ASN A 41 -3.41 5.48 3.63
N ASN A 42 -3.86 6.16 2.56
CA ASN A 42 -4.43 7.50 2.62
C ASN A 42 -3.56 8.49 3.42
N ALA A 43 -2.28 8.55 3.05
CA ALA A 43 -1.19 9.17 3.81
C ALA A 43 -1.53 10.54 4.40
N PHE A 44 -1.97 11.49 3.58
CA PHE A 44 -2.23 12.85 4.04
C PHE A 44 -3.37 12.92 5.05
N LEU A 45 -4.42 12.11 4.91
CA LEU A 45 -5.48 12.06 5.91
C LEU A 45 -4.99 11.39 7.21
N SER A 46 -4.24 10.29 7.08
CA SER A 46 -3.70 9.55 8.22
C SER A 46 -2.73 10.40 9.03
N TRP A 47 -1.83 11.10 8.37
CA TRP A 47 -0.88 11.99 9.04
C TRP A 47 -1.53 13.26 9.58
N GLU A 48 -2.55 13.79 8.92
CA GLU A 48 -3.32 14.90 9.47
C GLU A 48 -4.08 14.48 10.73
N ALA A 49 -4.65 13.25 10.75
CA ALA A 49 -5.30 12.74 11.95
C ALA A 49 -4.34 12.68 13.14
N LEU A 50 -3.11 12.20 12.91
CA LEU A 50 -2.07 12.21 13.95
C LEU A 50 -1.73 13.64 14.39
N TYR A 51 -1.55 14.57 13.45
CA TYR A 51 -1.31 15.98 13.79
C TYR A 51 -2.40 16.56 14.66
N GLN A 52 -3.66 16.32 14.33
CA GLN A 52 -4.80 16.82 15.09
C GLN A 52 -4.84 16.24 16.52
N MET A 53 -4.47 14.98 16.68
CA MET A 53 -4.43 14.30 17.99
C MET A 53 -3.18 14.66 18.80
N GLU A 54 -2.00 14.57 18.21
CA GLU A 54 -0.71 14.71 18.91
C GLU A 54 -0.33 16.16 19.19
N GLU A 55 -0.49 17.06 18.20
CA GLU A 55 -0.04 18.46 18.32
C GLU A 55 -1.16 19.39 18.80
N LEU A 56 -2.42 19.10 18.47
CA LEU A 56 -3.55 19.94 18.84
C LEU A 56 -4.41 19.35 19.97
N GLY A 57 -4.10 18.14 20.46
CA GLY A 57 -4.79 17.50 21.58
C GLY A 57 -6.25 17.17 21.30
N ARG A 58 -6.66 17.01 20.02
CA ARG A 58 -8.04 16.63 19.70
C ARG A 58 -8.29 15.17 20.04
N THR A 59 -9.48 14.88 20.50
CA THR A 59 -9.92 13.52 20.85
C THR A 59 -10.67 12.82 19.73
N GLU A 60 -11.18 13.58 18.75
CA GLU A 60 -11.93 13.06 17.62
C GLU A 60 -10.97 12.72 16.47
N ASP A 61 -11.08 11.50 15.97
CA ASP A 61 -10.32 11.06 14.80
C ASP A 61 -10.99 11.56 13.51
N ILE A 62 -10.29 12.38 12.76
CA ILE A 62 -10.81 12.94 11.50
C ILE A 62 -11.02 11.89 10.41
N ARG A 63 -10.43 10.70 10.56
CA ARG A 63 -10.62 9.57 9.63
C ARG A 63 -12.04 9.01 9.69
N GLU A 64 -12.73 9.19 10.83
CA GLU A 64 -14.10 8.76 11.07
C GLU A 64 -15.16 9.82 10.70
N GLN A 65 -14.73 11.01 10.30
CA GLN A 65 -15.61 12.11 9.90
C GLN A 65 -15.77 12.18 8.37
N ASP A 66 -16.78 12.90 7.88
CA ASP A 66 -16.83 13.34 6.48
C ASP A 66 -15.80 14.45 6.27
N ALA A 67 -14.55 14.04 6.02
CA ALA A 67 -13.40 14.94 6.03
C ALA A 67 -12.58 14.87 4.74
N ILE A 68 -11.98 16.01 4.40
CA ILE A 68 -10.96 16.11 3.35
C ILE A 68 -9.75 16.89 3.85
N ILE A 69 -8.60 16.56 3.27
CA ILE A 69 -7.43 17.42 3.29
C ILE A 69 -7.47 18.23 2.00
N GLY A 70 -7.48 19.53 2.11
CA GLY A 70 -7.60 20.38 0.93
C GLY A 70 -7.01 21.78 1.12
N GLY A 71 -6.49 22.31 0.02
CA GLY A 71 -5.87 23.64 -0.02
C GLY A 71 -6.85 24.80 0.24
N ASP A 72 -6.30 26.02 0.28
CA ASP A 72 -7.06 27.23 0.56
C ASP A 72 -8.02 27.58 -0.60
N ILE A 73 -9.29 27.76 -0.26
CA ILE A 73 -10.37 28.14 -1.18
C ILE A 73 -10.22 29.60 -1.62
N SER A 74 -9.68 30.47 -0.76
CA SER A 74 -9.55 31.91 -1.04
C SER A 74 -8.63 32.21 -2.22
N THR A 75 -7.67 31.33 -2.48
CA THR A 75 -6.68 31.47 -3.53
C THR A 75 -7.12 30.89 -4.88
N ARG A 76 -8.35 30.38 -5.02
CA ARG A 76 -8.89 29.66 -6.18
C ARG A 76 -8.14 28.37 -6.59
N HIS A 77 -7.16 27.90 -5.80
CA HIS A 77 -6.30 26.75 -6.10
C HIS A 77 -6.53 25.58 -5.15
N GLY A 78 -7.55 25.65 -4.28
CA GLY A 78 -7.84 24.58 -3.33
C GLY A 78 -8.38 23.33 -4.03
N VAL A 79 -7.56 22.27 -4.06
CA VAL A 79 -7.96 20.94 -4.50
C VAL A 79 -7.96 19.95 -3.35
N VAL A 80 -8.78 18.91 -3.47
CA VAL A 80 -8.81 17.78 -2.53
C VAL A 80 -7.54 16.95 -2.70
N LEU A 81 -6.72 16.89 -1.64
CA LEU A 81 -5.50 16.08 -1.61
C LEU A 81 -5.77 14.67 -1.09
N ALA A 82 -6.63 14.55 -0.06
CA ALA A 82 -7.05 13.28 0.50
C ALA A 82 -8.48 13.39 1.04
N LYS A 83 -9.14 12.27 1.23
CA LYS A 83 -10.52 12.19 1.73
C LYS A 83 -10.74 10.98 2.60
N SER A 84 -11.65 11.07 3.57
CA SER A 84 -12.08 9.95 4.40
C SER A 84 -12.92 8.94 3.61
N GLN A 85 -13.06 7.72 4.14
CA GLN A 85 -13.92 6.70 3.52
C GLN A 85 -15.40 7.11 3.52
N SER A 86 -15.84 7.86 4.53
CA SER A 86 -17.20 8.41 4.57
C SER A 86 -17.39 9.48 3.50
N ALA A 87 -16.44 10.41 3.34
CA ALA A 87 -16.48 11.43 2.28
C ALA A 87 -16.44 10.82 0.87
N LYS A 88 -15.75 9.68 0.68
CA LYS A 88 -15.73 8.95 -0.61
C LYS A 88 -17.13 8.53 -1.06
N LYS A 89 -18.05 8.23 -0.15
CA LYS A 89 -19.43 7.80 -0.46
C LYS A 89 -20.25 8.89 -1.17
N TYR A 90 -19.87 10.16 -1.02
CA TYR A 90 -20.49 11.29 -1.72
C TYR A 90 -19.90 11.53 -3.12
N GLY A 91 -19.06 10.63 -3.61
CA GLY A 91 -18.42 10.76 -4.93
C GLY A 91 -17.34 11.85 -5.00
N ILE A 92 -16.79 12.24 -3.82
CA ILE A 92 -15.65 13.17 -3.76
C ILE A 92 -14.41 12.47 -4.33
N GLN A 93 -13.65 13.20 -5.17
CA GLN A 93 -12.45 12.67 -5.81
C GLN A 93 -11.20 13.48 -5.43
N THR A 94 -10.06 12.80 -5.30
CA THR A 94 -8.76 13.47 -5.17
C THR A 94 -8.47 14.27 -6.44
N GLY A 95 -7.95 15.48 -6.29
CA GLY A 95 -7.68 16.40 -7.38
C GLY A 95 -8.86 17.29 -7.80
N GLU A 96 -10.09 17.03 -7.32
CA GLU A 96 -11.20 17.92 -7.63
C GLU A 96 -11.14 19.23 -6.80
N PRO A 97 -11.76 20.33 -7.26
CA PRO A 97 -11.85 21.56 -6.49
C PRO A 97 -12.59 21.33 -5.16
N VAL A 98 -12.04 21.87 -4.06
CA VAL A 98 -12.66 21.77 -2.72
C VAL A 98 -14.10 22.30 -2.71
N ILE A 99 -14.38 23.39 -3.46
CA ILE A 99 -15.75 23.94 -3.59
C ILE A 99 -16.72 22.90 -4.20
N SER A 100 -16.26 22.08 -5.15
CA SER A 100 -17.07 21.02 -5.74
C SER A 100 -17.34 19.90 -4.73
N ALA A 101 -16.33 19.52 -3.94
CA ALA A 101 -16.47 18.54 -2.87
C ALA A 101 -17.48 18.98 -1.80
N MET A 102 -17.41 20.25 -1.37
CA MET A 102 -18.35 20.82 -0.39
C MET A 102 -19.80 20.85 -0.89
N LYS A 103 -20.03 21.02 -2.21
CA LYS A 103 -21.39 20.93 -2.79
C LYS A 103 -21.94 19.50 -2.76
N LYS A 104 -21.07 18.48 -2.88
CA LYS A 104 -21.48 17.08 -2.82
C LYS A 104 -21.79 16.61 -1.40
N CYS A 105 -21.11 17.17 -0.41
CA CYS A 105 -21.29 16.85 1.01
C CYS A 105 -21.39 18.15 1.83
N PRO A 106 -22.61 18.65 2.15
CA PRO A 106 -22.78 19.91 2.90
C PRO A 106 -22.17 19.91 4.29
N GLY A 107 -22.02 18.75 4.93
CA GLY A 107 -21.38 18.58 6.24
C GLY A 107 -19.88 18.35 6.20
N LEU A 108 -19.25 18.46 5.03
CA LEU A 108 -17.85 18.15 4.82
C LEU A 108 -16.92 19.07 5.63
N VAL A 109 -16.05 18.46 6.43
CA VAL A 109 -15.02 19.18 7.18
C VAL A 109 -13.74 19.22 6.37
N ARG A 110 -13.19 20.42 6.18
CA ARG A 110 -11.92 20.59 5.48
C ARG A 110 -10.80 20.89 6.48
N TYR A 111 -9.72 20.12 6.36
CA TYR A 111 -8.47 20.36 7.07
C TYR A 111 -7.41 20.89 6.11
N MET A 112 -6.62 21.85 6.55
CA MET A 112 -5.47 22.37 5.81
C MET A 112 -4.31 21.38 5.93
N PRO A 113 -3.55 21.15 4.86
CA PRO A 113 -2.43 20.21 4.94
C PRO A 113 -1.25 20.77 5.74
N HIS A 114 -0.69 19.98 6.63
CA HIS A 114 0.53 20.30 7.40
C HIS A 114 1.73 19.55 6.81
N HIS A 115 2.16 19.94 5.61
CA HIS A 115 3.21 19.24 4.84
C HIS A 115 4.52 19.03 5.59
N GLU A 116 4.87 19.93 6.52
CA GLU A 116 6.08 19.78 7.33
C GLU A 116 5.96 18.61 8.32
N TYR A 117 4.80 18.48 8.94
CA TYR A 117 4.50 17.34 9.79
C TYR A 117 4.48 16.03 8.99
N TYR A 118 3.89 16.04 7.78
CA TYR A 118 3.85 14.86 6.91
C TYR A 118 5.26 14.39 6.50
N ARG A 119 6.17 15.33 6.18
CA ARG A 119 7.59 15.01 5.95
C ARG A 119 8.26 14.37 7.16
N LYS A 120 7.92 14.83 8.38
CA LYS A 120 8.43 14.25 9.62
C LYS A 120 7.94 12.81 9.81
N GLN A 121 6.66 12.53 9.54
CA GLN A 121 6.13 11.17 9.64
C GLN A 121 6.71 10.23 8.56
N SER A 122 6.83 10.72 7.34
CA SER A 122 7.56 10.01 6.27
C SER A 122 9.00 9.69 6.67
N GLY A 123 9.71 10.66 7.27
CA GLY A 123 11.07 10.45 7.77
C GLY A 123 11.17 9.33 8.81
N LYS A 124 10.27 9.32 9.80
CA LYS A 124 10.20 8.24 10.80
C LYS A 124 9.96 6.86 10.15
N LEU A 125 9.08 6.80 9.16
CA LEU A 125 8.81 5.56 8.41
C LEU A 125 10.06 5.09 7.66
N MET A 126 10.77 6.00 6.95
CA MET A 126 12.00 5.65 6.24
C MET A 126 13.13 5.24 7.19
N GLU A 127 13.21 5.82 8.37
CA GLU A 127 14.15 5.40 9.42
C GLU A 127 13.84 3.97 9.89
N LEU A 128 12.57 3.66 10.14
CA LEU A 128 12.15 2.31 10.49
C LEU A 128 12.53 1.30 9.39
N PHE A 129 12.29 1.63 8.12
CA PHE A 129 12.67 0.75 7.00
C PHE A 129 14.16 0.46 6.95
N ARG A 130 15.01 1.47 7.21
CA ARG A 130 16.47 1.29 7.22
C ARG A 130 16.98 0.40 8.36
N THR A 131 16.18 0.15 9.39
CA THR A 131 16.55 -0.82 10.43
C THR A 131 16.43 -2.26 9.96
N TYR A 132 15.61 -2.51 8.93
CA TYR A 132 15.29 -3.85 8.46
C TYR A 132 15.85 -4.17 7.07
N ALA A 133 15.81 -3.21 6.16
CA ALA A 133 16.19 -3.44 4.78
C ALA A 133 17.61 -2.99 4.48
N PRO A 134 18.43 -3.82 3.82
CA PRO A 134 19.76 -3.43 3.35
C PRO A 134 19.73 -2.23 2.40
N VAL A 135 18.69 -2.12 1.58
CA VAL A 135 18.48 -1.02 0.64
C VAL A 135 17.05 -0.53 0.73
N VAL A 136 16.90 0.77 0.97
CA VAL A 136 15.61 1.48 0.96
C VAL A 136 15.68 2.56 -0.11
N ASP A 137 14.77 2.47 -1.09
CA ASP A 137 14.60 3.46 -2.15
C ASP A 137 13.27 4.17 -1.94
N GLN A 138 13.33 5.39 -1.42
CA GLN A 138 12.14 6.22 -1.22
C GLN A 138 11.63 6.72 -2.58
N TYR A 139 10.48 6.23 -3.03
CA TYR A 139 9.89 6.57 -4.31
C TYR A 139 9.07 7.87 -4.25
N SER A 140 8.31 8.05 -3.17
CA SER A 140 7.55 9.27 -2.88
C SER A 140 7.60 9.63 -1.39
N ILE A 141 6.78 10.57 -0.94
CA ILE A 141 6.65 10.90 0.49
C ILE A 141 6.03 9.76 1.30
N ASP A 142 5.21 8.93 0.67
CA ASP A 142 4.39 7.87 1.28
C ASP A 142 4.70 6.46 0.77
N GLU A 143 5.63 6.32 -0.20
CA GLU A 143 5.98 5.05 -0.81
C GLU A 143 7.48 4.78 -0.81
N ALA A 144 7.83 3.51 -0.62
CA ALA A 144 9.21 3.06 -0.72
C ALA A 144 9.31 1.63 -1.24
N PHE A 145 10.41 1.35 -1.95
CA PHE A 145 10.85 0.00 -2.26
C PHE A 145 11.94 -0.43 -1.29
N LEU A 146 11.81 -1.62 -0.73
CA LEU A 146 12.79 -2.25 0.12
C LEU A 146 13.35 -3.48 -0.61
N ASP A 147 14.67 -3.53 -0.74
CA ASP A 147 15.32 -4.77 -1.16
C ASP A 147 15.56 -5.66 0.06
N MET A 148 14.78 -6.71 0.17
CA MET A 148 14.82 -7.68 1.27
C MET A 148 15.59 -8.95 0.87
N SER A 149 16.27 -8.95 -0.27
CA SER A 149 17.05 -10.09 -0.74
C SER A 149 18.13 -10.48 0.29
N GLY A 150 18.24 -11.77 0.56
CA GLY A 150 19.22 -12.30 1.51
C GLY A 150 18.89 -12.12 2.99
N THR A 151 17.77 -11.48 3.35
CA THR A 151 17.39 -11.23 4.76
C THR A 151 16.65 -12.41 5.42
N TYR A 152 16.41 -13.51 4.69
CA TYR A 152 15.67 -14.67 5.19
C TYR A 152 16.25 -15.24 6.49
N SER A 153 17.58 -15.29 6.62
CA SER A 153 18.25 -15.79 7.84
C SER A 153 18.05 -14.90 9.06
N LEU A 154 17.71 -13.61 8.85
CA LEU A 154 17.49 -12.64 9.91
C LEU A 154 16.01 -12.60 10.35
N TYR A 155 15.10 -12.63 9.38
CA TYR A 155 13.68 -12.33 9.63
C TYR A 155 12.75 -13.51 9.33
N GLY A 156 13.24 -14.56 8.70
CA GLY A 156 12.45 -15.72 8.26
C GLY A 156 11.69 -15.45 6.97
N ASP A 157 10.55 -16.08 6.81
CA ASP A 157 9.70 -15.95 5.63
C ASP A 157 9.29 -14.50 5.36
N PRO A 158 9.49 -13.96 4.14
CA PRO A 158 9.20 -12.57 3.80
C PRO A 158 7.75 -12.17 4.03
N VAL A 159 6.79 -13.04 3.77
CA VAL A 159 5.36 -12.74 3.97
C VAL A 159 5.04 -12.58 5.45
N THR A 160 5.53 -13.52 6.26
CA THR A 160 5.39 -13.46 7.72
C THR A 160 6.05 -12.21 8.30
N PHE A 161 7.22 -11.85 7.79
CA PHE A 161 7.90 -10.63 8.21
C PHE A 161 7.13 -9.37 7.80
N ALA A 162 6.58 -9.32 6.60
CA ALA A 162 5.79 -8.18 6.13
C ALA A 162 4.55 -7.93 7.00
N TYR A 163 3.87 -8.99 7.46
CA TYR A 163 2.77 -8.82 8.43
C TYR A 163 3.24 -8.22 9.74
N ARG A 164 4.39 -8.67 10.28
CA ARG A 164 4.96 -8.07 11.51
C ARG A 164 5.35 -6.61 11.30
N LEU A 165 6.01 -6.29 10.19
CA LEU A 165 6.41 -4.92 9.86
C LEU A 165 5.17 -4.00 9.71
N LYS A 166 4.14 -4.47 9.03
CA LYS A 166 2.87 -3.76 8.88
C LYS A 166 2.23 -3.45 10.24
N ASP A 167 2.16 -4.44 11.11
CA ASP A 167 1.59 -4.28 12.46
C ASP A 167 2.46 -3.36 13.33
N GLU A 168 3.78 -3.45 13.25
CA GLU A 168 4.70 -2.55 13.94
C GLU A 168 4.50 -1.09 13.49
N ILE A 169 4.37 -0.83 12.19
CA ILE A 169 4.09 0.52 11.66
C ILE A 169 2.80 1.06 12.25
N ARG A 170 1.72 0.27 12.23
CA ARG A 170 0.44 0.67 12.81
C ARG A 170 0.56 1.00 14.29
N ASP A 171 1.21 0.13 15.05
CA ASP A 171 1.24 0.20 16.51
C ASP A 171 2.23 1.27 17.03
N THR A 172 3.30 1.57 16.26
CA THR A 172 4.33 2.54 16.67
C THR A 172 4.20 3.89 16.01
N LEU A 173 3.71 3.95 14.76
CA LEU A 173 3.59 5.20 14.00
C LEU A 173 2.13 5.68 13.85
N GLY A 174 1.14 4.86 14.19
CA GLY A 174 -0.28 5.25 14.27
C GLY A 174 -1.01 5.33 12.93
N PHE A 175 -0.43 4.79 11.84
CA PHE A 175 -1.06 4.68 10.53
C PHE A 175 -0.82 3.32 9.89
N THR A 176 -1.62 2.98 8.89
CA THR A 176 -1.54 1.69 8.22
C THR A 176 -0.84 1.79 6.88
N VAL A 177 -0.30 0.66 6.42
CA VAL A 177 0.35 0.53 5.12
C VAL A 177 -0.18 -0.69 4.37
N ASN A 178 -0.06 -0.65 3.05
CA ASN A 178 -0.09 -1.84 2.23
C ASN A 178 1.33 -2.27 1.88
N ILE A 179 1.58 -3.58 1.87
CA ILE A 179 2.86 -4.15 1.47
C ILE A 179 2.63 -5.14 0.33
N GLY A 180 3.24 -4.86 -0.81
CA GLY A 180 3.32 -5.78 -1.93
C GLY A 180 4.69 -6.46 -1.97
N ILE A 181 4.72 -7.76 -2.23
CA ILE A 181 5.94 -8.57 -2.22
C ILE A 181 6.09 -9.29 -3.55
N SER A 182 7.27 -9.20 -4.14
CA SER A 182 7.60 -9.95 -5.35
C SER A 182 9.11 -10.12 -5.55
N SER A 183 9.50 -10.78 -6.64
CA SER A 183 10.89 -10.91 -7.08
C SER A 183 11.41 -9.71 -7.88
N ASN A 184 10.56 -8.72 -8.16
CA ASN A 184 10.95 -7.46 -8.77
C ASN A 184 10.02 -6.32 -8.33
N ARG A 185 10.49 -5.07 -8.52
CA ARG A 185 9.79 -3.86 -8.07
C ARG A 185 8.42 -3.66 -8.72
N LEU A 186 8.31 -3.89 -10.03
CA LEU A 186 7.05 -3.70 -10.76
C LEU A 186 5.94 -4.58 -10.20
N LEU A 187 6.22 -5.87 -10.00
CA LEU A 187 5.24 -6.79 -9.46
C LEU A 187 4.96 -6.54 -7.97
N ALA A 188 5.97 -6.10 -7.20
CA ALA A 188 5.76 -5.72 -5.80
C ALA A 188 4.80 -4.53 -5.68
N GLU A 189 4.96 -3.53 -6.55
CA GLU A 189 4.07 -2.38 -6.58
C GLU A 189 2.65 -2.77 -7.01
N MET A 190 2.50 -3.54 -8.09
CA MET A 190 1.21 -4.10 -8.49
C MET A 190 0.52 -4.84 -7.34
N ALA A 191 1.27 -5.63 -6.56
CA ALA A 191 0.72 -6.37 -5.42
C ALA A 191 0.20 -5.44 -4.32
N SER A 192 0.89 -4.33 -4.02
CA SER A 192 0.47 -3.40 -2.97
C SER A 192 -0.87 -2.72 -3.27
N ASP A 193 -1.26 -2.67 -4.56
CA ASP A 193 -2.49 -2.02 -5.01
C ASP A 193 -3.72 -2.94 -5.10
N PHE A 194 -3.58 -4.26 -4.91
CA PHE A 194 -4.69 -5.21 -5.09
C PHE A 194 -5.89 -4.91 -4.20
N THR A 195 -5.69 -4.86 -2.91
CA THR A 195 -6.74 -4.54 -1.93
C THR A 195 -6.16 -3.68 -0.83
N LYS A 196 -6.78 -2.52 -0.59
CA LYS A 196 -6.42 -1.58 0.48
C LYS A 196 -7.61 -1.38 1.42
N PRO A 197 -7.43 -1.03 2.66
CA PRO A 197 -6.19 -0.74 3.37
C PRO A 197 -5.66 -1.92 4.21
N ASP A 198 -4.44 -1.72 4.76
CA ASP A 198 -3.84 -2.55 5.83
C ASP A 198 -3.66 -4.02 5.43
N ARG A 199 -3.06 -4.26 4.26
CA ARG A 199 -2.89 -5.60 3.67
C ARG A 199 -1.45 -5.89 3.26
N VAL A 200 -1.16 -7.18 3.22
CA VAL A 200 0.04 -7.74 2.61
C VAL A 200 -0.40 -8.62 1.44
N HIS A 201 0.20 -8.41 0.29
CA HIS A 201 -0.08 -9.18 -0.93
C HIS A 201 1.21 -9.64 -1.59
N THR A 202 1.13 -10.77 -2.27
CA THR A 202 2.21 -11.27 -3.12
C THR A 202 1.79 -11.25 -4.58
N LEU A 203 2.76 -11.01 -5.46
CA LEU A 203 2.61 -11.20 -6.90
C LEU A 203 3.93 -11.71 -7.47
N PHE A 204 4.24 -12.99 -7.24
CA PHE A 204 5.40 -13.60 -7.83
C PHE A 204 5.14 -14.03 -9.28
N PRO A 205 6.18 -14.31 -10.10
CA PRO A 205 6.01 -14.67 -11.51
C PRO A 205 5.05 -15.83 -11.77
N ASP A 206 4.98 -16.80 -10.88
CA ASP A 206 4.07 -17.94 -10.93
C ASP A 206 2.60 -17.57 -10.60
N GLU A 207 2.37 -16.45 -9.94
CA GLU A 207 1.04 -15.93 -9.56
C GLU A 207 0.44 -14.96 -10.60
N ILE A 208 1.23 -14.50 -11.59
CA ILE A 208 0.82 -13.47 -12.56
C ILE A 208 -0.46 -13.88 -13.31
N ARG A 209 -0.54 -15.13 -13.74
CA ARG A 209 -1.68 -15.62 -14.51
C ARG A 209 -3.00 -15.55 -13.72
N GLU A 210 -2.93 -15.82 -12.43
CA GLU A 210 -4.11 -15.87 -11.56
C GLU A 210 -4.48 -14.49 -11.01
N LYS A 211 -3.47 -13.71 -10.58
CA LYS A 211 -3.71 -12.46 -9.85
C LYS A 211 -3.66 -11.19 -10.71
N MET A 212 -2.81 -11.17 -11.76
CA MET A 212 -2.59 -9.97 -12.56
C MET A 212 -3.36 -9.98 -13.89
N TRP A 213 -3.41 -11.12 -14.61
CA TRP A 213 -4.08 -11.18 -15.91
C TRP A 213 -5.60 -10.90 -15.87
N PRO A 214 -6.35 -11.19 -14.79
CA PRO A 214 -7.75 -10.82 -14.71
C PRO A 214 -8.00 -9.33 -14.48
N LEU A 215 -6.97 -8.53 -14.16
CA LEU A 215 -7.13 -7.11 -13.89
C LEU A 215 -7.47 -6.34 -15.17
N PRO A 216 -8.33 -5.31 -15.09
CA PRO A 216 -8.49 -4.34 -16.16
C PRO A 216 -7.14 -3.69 -16.51
N VAL A 217 -6.94 -3.34 -17.78
CA VAL A 217 -5.67 -2.77 -18.25
C VAL A 217 -5.34 -1.44 -17.56
N GLU A 218 -6.36 -0.68 -17.15
CA GLU A 218 -6.24 0.58 -16.41
C GLU A 218 -5.71 0.42 -14.99
N ASP A 219 -5.76 -0.78 -14.42
CA ASP A 219 -5.22 -1.11 -13.10
C ASP A 219 -3.74 -1.52 -13.16
N LEU A 220 -3.16 -1.58 -14.36
CA LEU A 220 -1.74 -1.85 -14.49
C LEU A 220 -0.91 -0.60 -14.19
N PHE A 221 0.17 -0.80 -13.44
CA PHE A 221 1.09 0.28 -13.08
C PHE A 221 1.57 1.06 -14.33
N TYR A 222 1.57 2.37 -14.25
CA TYR A 222 1.82 3.32 -15.36
C TYR A 222 0.76 3.33 -16.47
N VAL A 223 -0.32 2.61 -16.39
CA VAL A 223 -1.40 2.72 -17.36
C VAL A 223 -2.42 3.78 -16.93
N GLY A 224 -2.20 5.01 -17.36
CA GLY A 224 -3.15 6.10 -17.14
C GLY A 224 -4.31 6.08 -18.16
N LYS A 225 -5.33 6.90 -17.93
CA LYS A 225 -6.55 6.99 -18.74
C LYS A 225 -6.30 7.11 -20.25
N SER A 226 -5.28 7.89 -20.66
CA SER A 226 -4.92 8.05 -22.07
C SER A 226 -4.33 6.77 -22.69
N THR A 227 -3.57 6.01 -21.92
CA THR A 227 -3.00 4.74 -22.36
C THR A 227 -4.09 3.67 -22.40
N ALA A 228 -4.91 3.56 -21.36
CA ALA A 228 -6.04 2.64 -21.33
C ALA A 228 -6.98 2.83 -22.53
N ALA A 229 -7.35 4.08 -22.84
CA ALA A 229 -8.20 4.40 -24.01
C ALA A 229 -7.60 4.03 -25.38
N LYS A 230 -6.28 3.75 -25.47
CA LYS A 230 -5.63 3.27 -26.70
C LYS A 230 -5.53 1.76 -26.76
N LEU A 231 -5.67 1.08 -25.61
CA LEU A 231 -5.56 -0.36 -25.49
C LEU A 231 -6.93 -1.06 -25.60
N HIS A 232 -8.02 -0.31 -25.34
CA HIS A 232 -9.40 -0.71 -25.60
C HIS A 232 -9.80 -0.42 -27.06
#